data_32207168400c94acfa46389fcf718261
#
_entry.id   32207168400c94acfa46389fcf718261
#
_cell.length_a   1.000
_cell.length_b   1.000
_cell.length_c   1.000
_cell.angle_alpha   90.00
_cell.angle_beta   90.00
_cell.angle_gamma   90.00
#
_symmetry.space_group_name_H-M   'P 1'
#
loop_
_entity.id
_entity.type
_entity.pdbx_description
1 polymer ?
#
loop_
_entity_poly.entity_id
_entity_poly.type
_entity_poly.pdbx_seq_one_letter_code
_entity_poly.pdbx_strand_id
1 'polypeptide(L)'
;MKVEDVKLGMEVLVTDSFQTVNGFTPAGIVGKIRGIMYNDGDMYNDFNECIVLKIRSDNRIYEVPLDGVQPIIDYVPRKGDVILFNCPNGDEIEGTILDFGYRKDDYALFVMIKEQPDYADYSFDCISSKRVLKVVYRYCLHEEETKVC
;
A
#
# COMPACT_ATOMS: atom_id res chain seq x y z
N MET A 1 10.02 6.86 2.58
CA MET A 1 10.46 6.45 3.94
C MET A 1 11.94 6.78 4.10
N LYS A 2 12.33 7.24 5.27
CA LYS A 2 13.73 7.54 5.54
C LYS A 2 14.46 6.31 6.04
N VAL A 3 15.76 6.22 5.73
CA VAL A 3 16.54 5.04 6.12
C VAL A 3 16.60 4.85 7.64
N GLU A 4 16.61 5.94 8.41
CA GLU A 4 16.63 5.85 9.87
C GLU A 4 15.33 5.30 10.45
N ASP A 5 14.27 5.29 9.70
CA ASP A 5 12.97 4.73 10.14
C ASP A 5 12.83 3.24 9.84
N VAL A 6 13.80 2.69 9.11
CA VAL A 6 13.76 1.28 8.70
C VAL A 6 14.17 0.38 9.86
N LYS A 7 13.35 -0.63 10.14
CA LYS A 7 13.65 -1.63 11.16
C LYS A 7 13.40 -3.02 10.61
N LEU A 8 14.28 -3.95 10.92
CA LEU A 8 14.09 -5.35 10.54
C LEU A 8 12.82 -5.88 11.20
N GLY A 9 12.03 -6.61 10.41
CA GLY A 9 10.75 -7.14 10.87
C GLY A 9 9.58 -6.19 10.72
N MET A 10 9.83 -4.93 10.38
CA MET A 10 8.81 -3.94 10.13
C MET A 10 8.00 -4.32 8.89
N GLU A 11 6.69 -4.15 8.95
CA GLU A 11 5.82 -4.42 7.81
C GLU A 11 5.67 -3.17 6.95
N VAL A 12 5.77 -3.33 5.64
CA VAL A 12 5.71 -2.23 4.68
C VAL A 12 4.85 -2.60 3.48
N LEU A 13 4.39 -1.57 2.79
CA LEU A 13 3.69 -1.67 1.51
C LEU A 13 4.62 -1.25 0.40
N VAL A 14 4.74 -2.08 -0.64
CA VAL A 14 5.47 -1.74 -1.86
C VAL A 14 4.56 -0.91 -2.75
N THR A 15 4.96 0.31 -3.05
CA THR A 15 4.09 1.28 -3.75
C THR A 15 4.31 1.35 -5.26
N ASP A 16 5.45 0.84 -5.75
CA ASP A 16 5.76 0.82 -7.18
C ASP A 16 6.22 -0.56 -7.60
N SER A 17 6.10 -0.84 -8.90
CA SER A 17 6.59 -2.09 -9.47
C SER A 17 8.04 -1.93 -9.89
N PHE A 18 8.85 -2.97 -9.69
CA PHE A 18 10.26 -2.97 -10.01
C PHE A 18 10.67 -4.24 -10.73
N GLN A 19 11.57 -4.10 -11.68
CA GLN A 19 12.20 -5.23 -12.35
C GLN A 19 13.65 -5.31 -11.87
N THR A 20 14.04 -6.49 -11.41
CA THR A 20 15.42 -6.76 -11.02
C THR A 20 15.92 -7.99 -11.77
N VAL A 21 17.21 -8.25 -11.69
CA VAL A 21 17.78 -9.47 -12.25
C VAL A 21 17.20 -10.71 -11.58
N ASN A 22 16.74 -10.57 -10.35
CA ASN A 22 16.16 -11.68 -9.58
C ASN A 22 14.66 -11.84 -9.77
N GLY A 23 14.05 -11.00 -10.59
CA GLY A 23 12.64 -11.10 -10.90
C GLY A 23 11.89 -9.78 -10.80
N PHE A 24 10.58 -9.88 -10.93
CA PHE A 24 9.67 -8.74 -10.91
C PHE A 24 9.02 -8.61 -9.54
N THR A 25 8.98 -7.38 -9.03
CA THR A 25 8.29 -7.04 -7.78
C THR A 25 7.09 -6.18 -8.12
N PRO A 26 5.86 -6.70 -7.99
CA PRO A 26 4.68 -5.88 -8.27
C PRO A 26 4.36 -4.93 -7.13
N ALA A 27 3.79 -3.78 -7.46
CA ALA A 27 3.24 -2.87 -6.47
C ALA A 27 2.09 -3.54 -5.71
N GLY A 28 1.81 -3.07 -4.52
CA GLY A 28 0.72 -3.60 -3.70
C GLY A 28 1.11 -4.77 -2.82
N ILE A 29 2.35 -5.23 -2.90
CA ILE A 29 2.83 -6.28 -2.00
C ILE A 29 2.98 -5.72 -0.60
N VAL A 30 2.52 -6.51 0.37
CA VAL A 30 2.71 -6.23 1.79
C VAL A 30 3.68 -7.29 2.33
N GLY A 31 4.74 -6.86 2.96
CA GLY A 31 5.73 -7.79 3.48
C GLY A 31 6.56 -7.18 4.60
N LYS A 32 7.45 -8.00 5.14
CA LYS A 32 8.31 -7.60 6.26
C LYS A 32 9.73 -7.40 5.78
N ILE A 33 10.37 -6.37 6.30
CA ILE A 33 11.76 -6.07 5.98
C ILE A 33 12.65 -7.11 6.64
N ARG A 34 13.45 -7.80 5.82
CA ARG A 34 14.37 -8.85 6.27
C ARG A 34 15.83 -8.48 6.11
N GLY A 35 16.12 -7.48 5.34
CA GLY A 35 17.50 -7.04 5.14
C GLY A 35 17.55 -5.68 4.50
N ILE A 36 18.69 -5.04 4.67
CA ILE A 36 19.00 -3.73 4.12
C ILE A 36 20.32 -3.85 3.42
N MET A 37 20.39 -3.39 2.17
CA MET A 37 21.63 -3.44 1.40
C MET A 37 21.80 -2.15 0.61
N TYR A 38 23.03 -1.90 0.22
CA TYR A 38 23.34 -0.76 -0.63
C TYR A 38 23.59 -1.25 -2.05
N ASN A 39 22.93 -0.60 -3.01
CA ASN A 39 23.16 -0.85 -4.41
C ASN A 39 23.96 0.32 -4.97
N ASP A 40 25.16 0.04 -5.48
CA ASP A 40 26.05 1.07 -5.99
C ASP A 40 25.80 1.44 -7.45
N GLY A 41 24.78 0.87 -8.05
CA GLY A 41 24.42 1.14 -9.44
C GLY A 41 25.08 0.24 -10.46
N ASP A 42 26.02 -0.60 -10.05
CA ASP A 42 26.76 -1.49 -10.98
C ASP A 42 26.01 -2.74 -11.32
N MET A 43 24.99 -3.04 -10.58
CA MET A 43 24.47 -4.38 -10.53
C MET A 43 23.25 -4.55 -11.35
N TYR A 44 22.94 -4.22 -12.36
CA TYR A 44 21.81 -4.81 -13.01
C TYR A 44 20.47 -4.51 -12.38
N ASN A 45 19.82 -3.67 -12.87
CA ASN A 45 18.39 -3.49 -12.69
C ASN A 45 18.07 -2.02 -12.79
N ASP A 46 16.85 -1.68 -12.55
CA ASP A 46 16.36 -0.33 -12.68
C ASP A 46 16.79 0.56 -11.51
N PHE A 47 17.54 0.00 -10.57
CA PHE A 47 17.93 0.75 -9.39
C PHE A 47 19.22 1.52 -9.65
N ASN A 48 19.17 2.81 -9.44
CA ASN A 48 20.37 3.60 -9.34
C ASN A 48 21.01 3.38 -7.98
N GLU A 49 22.11 4.08 -7.71
CA GLU A 49 22.73 4.07 -6.40
C GLU A 49 21.72 4.40 -5.32
N CYS A 50 21.41 3.45 -4.47
CA CYS A 50 20.34 3.61 -3.47
C CYS A 50 20.39 2.51 -2.41
N ILE A 51 19.64 2.73 -1.35
CA ILE A 51 19.35 1.71 -0.34
C ILE A 51 18.27 0.78 -0.92
N VAL A 52 18.53 -0.51 -0.84
CA VAL A 52 17.60 -1.55 -1.29
C VAL A 52 17.19 -2.37 -0.08
N LEU A 53 15.89 -2.61 0.04
CA LEU A 53 15.34 -3.43 1.10
C LEU A 53 15.01 -4.80 0.56
N LYS A 54 15.30 -5.83 1.36
CA LYS A 54 14.83 -7.20 1.10
C LYS A 54 13.54 -7.37 1.87
N ILE A 55 12.46 -7.66 1.17
CA ILE A 55 11.13 -7.75 1.74
C ILE A 55 10.61 -9.16 1.54
N ARG A 56 10.20 -9.79 2.63
CA ARG A 56 9.59 -11.12 2.57
C ARG A 56 8.08 -11.00 2.57
N SER A 57 7.48 -11.53 1.51
CA SER A 57 6.03 -11.64 1.40
C SER A 57 5.72 -13.10 1.09
N ASP A 58 4.93 -13.74 1.92
CA ASP A 58 4.71 -15.18 1.87
C ASP A 58 6.05 -15.92 1.91
N ASN A 59 6.36 -16.73 0.91
CA ASN A 59 7.60 -17.50 0.86
C ASN A 59 8.64 -16.90 -0.08
N ARG A 60 8.42 -15.66 -0.54
CA ARG A 60 9.32 -15.02 -1.51
C ARG A 60 10.00 -13.81 -0.89
N ILE A 61 11.22 -13.57 -1.34
CA ILE A 61 12.00 -12.38 -0.98
C ILE A 61 12.06 -11.49 -2.22
N TYR A 62 11.70 -10.22 -2.03
CA TYR A 62 11.75 -9.22 -3.08
C TYR A 62 12.78 -8.15 -2.72
N GLU A 63 13.43 -7.62 -3.75
CA GLU A 63 14.35 -6.51 -3.59
C GLU A 63 13.65 -5.24 -4.06
N VAL A 64 13.56 -4.24 -3.19
CA VAL A 64 12.82 -3.02 -3.48
C VAL A 64 13.63 -1.82 -2.99
N PRO A 65 13.82 -0.78 -3.82
CA PRO A 65 14.51 0.41 -3.35
C PRO A 65 13.70 1.10 -2.24
N LEU A 66 14.40 1.78 -1.37
CA LEU A 66 13.80 2.45 -0.22
C LEU A 66 12.66 3.40 -0.62
N ASP A 67 12.78 4.05 -1.77
CA ASP A 67 11.78 4.98 -2.26
C ASP A 67 10.49 4.29 -2.74
N GLY A 68 10.53 2.97 -2.92
CA GLY A 68 9.39 2.20 -3.40
C GLY A 68 8.55 1.57 -2.32
N VAL A 69 8.76 1.94 -1.07
CA VAL A 69 8.00 1.38 0.05
C VAL A 69 7.50 2.48 0.96
N GLN A 70 6.43 2.18 1.69
CA GLN A 70 5.98 3.03 2.78
C GLN A 70 5.55 2.18 3.96
N PRO A 71 5.61 2.73 5.18
CA PRO A 71 5.07 2.04 6.35
C PRO A 71 3.57 1.82 6.19
N ILE A 72 3.08 0.72 6.72
CA ILE A 72 1.65 0.46 6.77
C ILE A 72 1.01 1.46 7.72
N ILE A 73 -0.04 2.15 7.27
CA ILE A 73 -0.78 3.04 8.15
C ILE A 73 -1.77 2.22 8.98
N ASP A 74 -2.01 2.67 10.20
CA ASP A 74 -2.96 2.02 11.09
C ASP A 74 -4.35 2.58 10.80
N TYR A 75 -5.01 1.99 9.82
CA TYR A 75 -6.30 2.46 9.38
C TYR A 75 -7.43 1.62 9.96
N VAL A 76 -8.33 2.26 10.69
CA VAL A 76 -9.57 1.66 11.17
C VAL A 76 -10.70 2.13 10.26
N PRO A 77 -11.32 1.23 9.49
CA PRO A 77 -12.28 1.64 8.48
C PRO A 77 -13.62 2.09 9.05
N ARG A 78 -14.28 2.95 8.29
CA ARG A 78 -15.68 3.35 8.51
C ARG A 78 -16.40 3.30 7.16
N LYS A 79 -17.64 2.83 7.17
CA LYS A 79 -18.45 2.86 5.96
C LYS A 79 -18.64 4.31 5.52
N GLY A 80 -18.42 4.57 4.24
CA GLY A 80 -18.50 5.91 3.68
C GLY A 80 -17.19 6.67 3.62
N ASP A 81 -16.12 6.15 4.24
CA ASP A 81 -14.79 6.73 4.09
C ASP A 81 -14.37 6.68 2.63
N VAL A 82 -13.67 7.71 2.18
CA VAL A 82 -12.99 7.70 0.89
C VAL A 82 -11.50 7.54 1.16
N ILE A 83 -10.92 6.53 0.54
CA ILE A 83 -9.52 6.19 0.73
C ILE A 83 -8.78 6.22 -0.60
N LEU A 84 -7.49 6.48 -0.52
CA LEU A 84 -6.56 6.27 -1.64
C LEU A 84 -5.81 4.99 -1.35
N PHE A 85 -5.80 4.04 -2.26
CA PHE A 85 -5.13 2.78 -2.07
C PHE A 85 -4.30 2.40 -3.30
N ASN A 86 -3.35 1.50 -3.08
CA ASN A 86 -2.40 1.08 -4.09
C ASN A 86 -2.87 -0.20 -4.78
N CYS A 87 -2.85 -0.19 -6.11
CA CYS A 87 -3.19 -1.35 -6.93
C CYS A 87 -1.93 -2.10 -7.35
N PRO A 88 -2.06 -3.40 -7.70
CA PRO A 88 -0.91 -4.21 -8.10
C PRO A 88 -0.13 -3.67 -9.31
N ASN A 89 -0.75 -2.84 -10.14
CA ASN A 89 -0.07 -2.23 -11.29
C ASN A 89 0.67 -0.93 -10.94
N GLY A 90 0.64 -0.52 -9.67
CA GLY A 90 1.28 0.70 -9.21
C GLY A 90 0.36 1.93 -9.16
N ASP A 91 -0.84 1.83 -9.69
CA ASP A 91 -1.76 2.96 -9.68
C ASP A 91 -2.31 3.24 -8.30
N GLU A 92 -2.55 4.51 -8.02
CA GLU A 92 -3.23 4.95 -6.82
C GLU A 92 -4.66 5.28 -7.17
N ILE A 93 -5.60 4.63 -6.50
CA ILE A 93 -7.03 4.73 -6.82
C ILE A 93 -7.81 5.15 -5.60
N GLU A 94 -8.76 6.06 -5.78
CA GLU A 94 -9.72 6.42 -4.73
C GLU A 94 -10.91 5.47 -4.78
N GLY A 95 -11.35 5.07 -3.60
CA GLY A 95 -12.55 4.25 -3.46
C GLY A 95 -13.31 4.62 -2.20
N THR A 96 -14.59 4.32 -2.21
CA THR A 96 -15.48 4.55 -1.07
C THR A 96 -15.73 3.23 -0.37
N ILE A 97 -15.53 3.20 0.95
CA ILE A 97 -15.76 2.00 1.75
C ILE A 97 -17.27 1.75 1.85
N LEU A 98 -17.71 0.62 1.32
CA LEU A 98 -19.10 0.17 1.43
C LEU A 98 -19.31 -0.74 2.62
N ASP A 99 -18.31 -1.57 2.91
CA ASP A 99 -18.35 -2.50 4.01
C ASP A 99 -16.94 -2.94 4.35
N PHE A 100 -16.78 -3.58 5.49
CA PHE A 100 -15.48 -4.12 5.89
C PHE A 100 -15.68 -5.24 6.89
N GLY A 101 -14.67 -6.11 6.97
CA GLY A 101 -14.66 -7.18 7.96
C GLY A 101 -13.30 -7.27 8.61
N TYR A 102 -13.28 -7.52 9.90
CA TYR A 102 -12.04 -7.70 10.63
C TYR A 102 -11.43 -9.06 10.31
N ARG A 103 -10.12 -9.07 10.08
CA ARG A 103 -9.32 -10.29 9.95
C ARG A 103 -8.25 -10.26 11.03
N LYS A 104 -7.46 -11.32 11.11
CA LYS A 104 -6.47 -11.48 12.16
C LYS A 104 -5.50 -10.29 12.26
N ASP A 105 -5.00 -9.83 11.12
CA ASP A 105 -3.95 -8.81 11.08
C ASP A 105 -4.37 -7.53 10.37
N ASP A 106 -5.54 -7.51 9.76
CA ASP A 106 -5.99 -6.36 8.97
C ASP A 106 -7.51 -6.37 8.86
N TYR A 107 -8.02 -5.52 7.98
CA TYR A 107 -9.43 -5.51 7.58
C TYR A 107 -9.53 -5.83 6.09
N ALA A 108 -10.56 -6.60 5.73
CA ALA A 108 -10.96 -6.73 4.34
C ALA A 108 -11.89 -5.57 4.04
N LEU A 109 -11.54 -4.74 3.06
CA LEU A 109 -12.31 -3.57 2.70
C LEU A 109 -13.04 -3.82 1.38
N PHE A 110 -14.36 -3.65 1.39
CA PHE A 110 -15.15 -3.70 0.19
C PHE A 110 -15.35 -2.27 -0.29
N VAL A 111 -14.74 -1.94 -1.42
CA VAL A 111 -14.67 -0.56 -1.90
C VAL A 111 -15.38 -0.42 -3.25
N MET A 112 -16.03 0.73 -3.44
CA MET A 112 -16.61 1.12 -4.70
C MET A 112 -15.69 2.11 -5.39
N ILE A 113 -15.35 1.83 -6.63
CA ILE A 113 -14.43 2.63 -7.42
C ILE A 113 -15.19 3.19 -8.62
N LYS A 114 -15.13 4.51 -8.80
CA LYS A 114 -15.68 5.14 -10.00
C LYS A 114 -14.60 5.14 -11.07
N GLU A 115 -14.77 4.30 -12.08
CA GLU A 115 -13.71 4.07 -13.06
C GLU A 115 -13.48 5.26 -13.98
N GLN A 116 -14.56 5.85 -14.50
CA GLN A 116 -14.42 6.98 -15.42
C GLN A 116 -15.52 8.00 -15.17
N PRO A 117 -15.17 9.29 -15.05
CA PRO A 117 -16.17 10.33 -14.78
C PRO A 117 -17.28 10.42 -15.84
N ASP A 118 -16.95 10.17 -17.10
CA ASP A 118 -17.88 10.37 -18.21
C ASP A 118 -18.91 9.26 -18.33
N TYR A 119 -18.64 8.09 -17.79
CA TYR A 119 -19.52 6.93 -17.92
C TYR A 119 -20.34 6.65 -16.69
N ALA A 120 -20.01 7.26 -15.58
CA ALA A 120 -20.64 7.00 -14.30
C ALA A 120 -20.65 5.51 -13.91
N ASP A 121 -19.75 4.75 -14.50
CA ASP A 121 -19.59 3.34 -14.18
C ASP A 121 -18.82 3.16 -12.91
N TYR A 122 -19.16 2.10 -12.18
CA TYR A 122 -18.50 1.78 -10.92
C TYR A 122 -18.03 0.33 -10.96
N SER A 123 -16.90 0.09 -10.36
CA SER A 123 -16.46 -1.27 -10.07
C SER A 123 -16.32 -1.43 -8.57
N PHE A 124 -16.27 -2.68 -8.14
CA PHE A 124 -16.14 -3.03 -6.74
C PHE A 124 -14.93 -3.90 -6.58
N ASP A 125 -14.21 -3.70 -5.49
CA ASP A 125 -13.03 -4.49 -5.20
C ASP A 125 -12.98 -4.78 -3.71
N CYS A 126 -12.26 -5.84 -3.36
CA CYS A 126 -12.01 -6.19 -1.97
C CYS A 126 -10.50 -6.14 -1.76
N ILE A 127 -10.07 -5.24 -0.92
CA ILE A 127 -8.64 -5.01 -0.68
C ILE A 127 -8.31 -5.14 0.80
N SER A 128 -7.04 -5.37 1.09
CA SER A 128 -6.54 -5.32 2.46
C SER A 128 -6.43 -3.87 2.91
N SER A 129 -6.78 -3.61 4.17
CA SER A 129 -6.58 -2.29 4.77
C SER A 129 -5.11 -1.87 4.78
N LYS A 130 -4.18 -2.81 4.69
CA LYS A 130 -2.74 -2.52 4.63
C LYS A 130 -2.32 -1.86 3.32
N ARG A 131 -3.16 -1.91 2.30
CA ARG A 131 -2.89 -1.26 1.01
C ARG A 131 -3.38 0.18 0.96
N VAL A 132 -3.99 0.68 2.02
CA VAL A 132 -4.47 2.06 2.09
C VAL A 132 -3.28 3.00 2.23
N LEU A 133 -3.21 4.00 1.34
CA LEU A 133 -2.14 4.99 1.36
C LEU A 133 -2.51 6.18 2.25
N LYS A 134 -3.77 6.61 2.18
CA LYS A 134 -4.27 7.66 3.06
C LYS A 134 -5.80 7.66 3.05
N VAL A 135 -6.36 8.29 4.07
CA VAL A 135 -7.80 8.56 4.14
C VAL A 135 -8.03 9.94 3.53
N VAL A 136 -8.76 9.98 2.42
CA VAL A 136 -9.06 11.22 1.71
C VAL A 136 -10.20 11.97 2.40
N TYR A 137 -11.21 11.23 2.82
CA TYR A 137 -12.37 11.78 3.50
C TYR A 137 -12.84 10.78 4.56
N ARG A 138 -13.02 11.26 5.77
CA ARG A 138 -13.52 10.45 6.88
C ARG A 138 -15.00 10.72 7.07
N TYR A 139 -15.83 9.69 6.91
CA TYR A 139 -17.26 9.83 7.05
C TYR A 139 -17.65 9.96 8.54
N CYS A 140 -18.53 10.92 8.82
CA CYS A 140 -19.10 11.12 10.16
C CYS A 140 -20.60 11.02 10.08
N LEU A 141 -21.20 10.20 10.96
CA LEU A 141 -22.63 9.95 10.94
C LEU A 141 -23.46 11.16 11.35
N HIS A 142 -22.95 11.98 12.27
CA HIS A 142 -23.65 13.12 12.80
C HIS A 142 -22.74 14.34 12.80
N GLU A 143 -23.31 15.50 12.52
CA GLU A 143 -22.52 16.72 12.47
C GLU A 143 -21.90 17.06 13.82
N GLU A 144 -22.62 16.84 14.90
CA GLU A 144 -22.09 17.08 16.24
C GLU A 144 -20.92 16.15 16.56
N GLU A 145 -20.79 15.06 15.84
CA GLU A 145 -19.70 14.13 15.98
C GLU A 145 -18.52 14.49 15.10
N THR A 146 -18.68 15.41 14.17
CA THR A 146 -17.61 15.79 13.27
C THR A 146 -16.39 16.31 14.00
N LYS A 147 -16.56 16.79 15.21
CA LYS A 147 -15.46 17.26 16.03
C LYS A 147 -14.49 16.16 16.42
N VAL A 148 -14.92 14.92 16.36
CA VAL A 148 -14.13 13.77 16.76
C VAL A 148 -13.83 12.82 15.62
N CYS A 149 -14.21 13.17 14.42
CA CYS A 149 -13.92 12.34 13.24
C CYS A 149 -12.45 12.34 12.80
#